data_105b0e93f8ce901e310246b2c76cf2c2
#
_entry.id   105b0e93f8ce901e310246b2c76cf2c2
#
_cell.length_a   1.000
_cell.length_b   1.000
_cell.length_c   1.000
_cell.angle_alpha   90.00
_cell.angle_beta   90.00
_cell.angle_gamma   90.00
#
_symmetry.space_group_name_H-M   'P 1'
#
loop_
_entity.id
_entity.type
_entity.pdbx_description
1 polymer ?
#
loop_
_entity_poly.entity_id
_entity_poly.type
_entity_poly.pdbx_seq_one_letter_code
_entity_poly.pdbx_strand_id
1 'polypeptide(L)'
;MAPDYAKIKAAAEGYKTDMVRFLREMISHPSESCEEKEVVACIKAELEMLGYDKVEVDGLGNVIGWMGEGDKIIAIDSHIDTVGIGNRENWTADPYEGYETDEIIYGRGGSDQEGGMAAAAYGVRIMKDLGLIPTGYKIMVVGSVQEEDCDGMCW
;
A
#
# COMPACT_ATOMS: atom_id res chain seq x y z
N MET A 1 -7.52 10.17 25.22
CA MET A 1 -6.60 11.32 25.02
C MET A 1 -6.69 11.68 23.54
N ALA A 2 -6.76 12.96 23.19
CA ALA A 2 -6.76 13.34 21.77
C ALA A 2 -5.41 12.98 21.13
N PRO A 3 -5.38 12.56 19.83
CA PRO A 3 -4.14 12.27 19.14
C PRO A 3 -3.24 13.52 19.07
N ASP A 4 -1.93 13.32 19.26
CA ASP A 4 -0.94 14.37 19.04
C ASP A 4 -0.58 14.41 17.54
N TYR A 5 -1.30 15.22 16.80
CA TYR A 5 -1.12 15.34 15.34
C TYR A 5 0.28 15.82 14.94
N ALA A 6 0.96 16.60 15.80
CA ALA A 6 2.33 17.03 15.51
C ALA A 6 3.30 15.84 15.54
N LYS A 7 3.14 14.93 16.49
CA LYS A 7 3.93 13.69 16.54
C LYS A 7 3.64 12.76 15.38
N ILE A 8 2.36 12.63 15.00
CA ILE A 8 1.98 11.80 13.84
C ILE A 8 2.64 12.36 12.57
N LYS A 9 2.56 13.68 12.36
CA LYS A 9 3.19 14.32 11.21
C LYS A 9 4.71 14.13 11.21
N ALA A 10 5.37 14.33 12.35
CA ALA A 10 6.81 14.14 12.47
C ALA A 10 7.22 12.69 12.17
N ALA A 11 6.45 11.71 12.64
CA ALA A 11 6.69 10.30 12.33
C ALA A 11 6.51 10.02 10.82
N ALA A 12 5.47 10.56 10.19
CA ALA A 12 5.23 10.43 8.75
C ALA A 12 6.37 11.05 7.93
N GLU A 13 6.85 12.23 8.31
CA GLU A 13 8.03 12.85 7.67
C GLU A 13 9.29 11.98 7.82
N GLY A 14 9.44 11.29 8.96
CA GLY A 14 10.54 10.36 9.19
C GLY A 14 10.54 9.14 8.27
N TYR A 15 9.37 8.71 7.82
CA TYR A 15 9.21 7.59 6.88
C TYR A 15 9.11 8.03 5.40
N LYS A 16 9.17 9.33 5.09
CA LYS A 16 8.94 9.85 3.73
C LYS A 16 9.80 9.13 2.69
N THR A 17 11.09 8.99 2.93
CA THR A 17 12.02 8.35 1.98
C THR A 17 11.65 6.89 1.71
N ASP A 18 11.30 6.15 2.77
CA ASP A 18 10.93 4.74 2.63
C ASP A 18 9.58 4.58 1.93
N MET A 19 8.59 5.42 2.24
CA MET A 19 7.30 5.44 1.54
C MET A 19 7.46 5.73 0.06
N VAL A 20 8.29 6.72 -0.29
CA VAL A 20 8.58 7.08 -1.69
C VAL A 20 9.24 5.91 -2.41
N ARG A 21 10.27 5.31 -1.79
CA ARG A 21 10.94 4.12 -2.34
C ARG A 21 9.93 3.00 -2.59
N PHE A 22 9.10 2.68 -1.61
CA PHE A 22 8.11 1.60 -1.72
C PHE A 22 7.08 1.86 -2.81
N LEU A 23 6.53 3.07 -2.90
CA LEU A 23 5.61 3.43 -3.98
C LEU A 23 6.29 3.32 -5.36
N ARG A 24 7.52 3.80 -5.48
CA ARG A 24 8.32 3.68 -6.71
C ARG A 24 8.56 2.23 -7.11
N GLU A 25 8.80 1.37 -6.14
CA GLU A 25 9.00 -0.05 -6.36
C GLU A 25 7.72 -0.73 -6.84
N MET A 26 6.56 -0.43 -6.23
CA MET A 26 5.26 -0.91 -6.72
C MET A 26 5.00 -0.48 -8.17
N ILE A 27 5.14 0.81 -8.49
CA ILE A 27 4.98 1.36 -9.85
C ILE A 27 5.85 0.61 -10.87
N SER A 28 7.04 0.12 -10.48
CA SER A 28 7.97 -0.58 -11.38
C SER A 28 7.50 -1.99 -11.74
N HIS A 29 6.49 -2.51 -11.08
CA HIS A 29 5.90 -3.82 -11.34
C HIS A 29 4.55 -3.66 -12.06
N PRO A 30 4.48 -3.81 -13.40
CA PRO A 30 3.20 -3.80 -14.11
C PRO A 30 2.23 -4.78 -13.47
N SER A 31 1.04 -4.30 -13.11
CA SER A 31 0.08 -5.04 -12.30
C SER A 31 -1.34 -4.91 -12.85
N GLU A 32 -1.52 -5.08 -14.17
CA GLU A 32 -2.88 -5.16 -14.72
C GLU A 32 -3.64 -6.32 -14.04
N SER A 33 -4.98 -6.20 -13.93
CA SER A 33 -5.81 -7.20 -13.26
C SER A 33 -5.49 -8.62 -13.74
N CYS A 34 -5.33 -9.58 -12.85
CA CYS A 34 -4.82 -10.95 -13.03
C CYS A 34 -3.31 -11.08 -13.26
N GLU A 35 -2.53 -10.00 -13.26
CA GLU A 35 -1.07 -10.01 -13.46
C GLU A 35 -0.30 -9.43 -12.25
N GLU A 36 -0.95 -9.37 -11.07
CA GLU A 36 -0.45 -8.65 -9.87
C GLU A 36 0.66 -9.40 -9.10
N LYS A 37 1.12 -10.55 -9.57
CA LYS A 37 2.04 -11.44 -8.83
C LYS A 37 3.28 -10.72 -8.29
N GLU A 38 3.91 -9.87 -9.09
CA GLU A 38 5.17 -9.21 -8.72
C GLU A 38 4.92 -8.08 -7.70
N VAL A 39 3.87 -7.28 -7.89
CA VAL A 39 3.49 -6.23 -6.93
C VAL A 39 3.03 -6.84 -5.59
N VAL A 40 2.32 -7.96 -5.60
CA VAL A 40 1.96 -8.73 -4.39
C VAL A 40 3.21 -9.15 -3.62
N ALA A 41 4.22 -9.67 -4.33
CA ALA A 41 5.48 -10.08 -3.70
C ALA A 41 6.23 -8.87 -3.10
N CYS A 42 6.27 -7.75 -3.81
CA CYS A 42 6.84 -6.48 -3.34
C CYS A 42 6.15 -6.00 -2.05
N ILE A 43 4.82 -5.92 -2.06
CA ILE A 43 4.04 -5.47 -0.89
C ILE A 43 4.21 -6.41 0.30
N LYS A 44 4.17 -7.73 0.05
CA LYS A 44 4.40 -8.73 1.09
C LYS A 44 5.74 -8.51 1.79
N ALA A 45 6.82 -8.35 1.02
CA ALA A 45 8.16 -8.12 1.56
C ALA A 45 8.24 -6.83 2.37
N GLU A 46 7.60 -5.75 1.90
CA GLU A 46 7.57 -4.48 2.61
C GLU A 46 6.81 -4.56 3.94
N LEU A 47 5.63 -5.21 3.96
CA LEU A 47 4.86 -5.39 5.20
C LEU A 47 5.64 -6.24 6.22
N GLU A 48 6.35 -7.28 5.77
CA GLU A 48 7.24 -8.08 6.63
C GLU A 48 8.39 -7.23 7.18
N MET A 49 9.03 -6.41 6.35
CA MET A 49 10.10 -5.47 6.76
C MET A 49 9.59 -4.42 7.76
N LEU A 50 8.37 -3.91 7.57
CA LEU A 50 7.72 -2.99 8.49
C LEU A 50 7.33 -3.64 9.83
N GLY A 51 7.51 -4.94 9.99
CA GLY A 51 7.25 -5.66 11.22
C GLY A 51 5.75 -5.81 11.53
N TYR A 52 4.95 -6.07 10.51
CA TYR A 52 3.58 -6.55 10.70
C TYR A 52 3.59 -7.87 11.45
N ASP A 53 2.64 -8.09 12.34
CA ASP A 53 2.61 -9.25 13.22
C ASP A 53 2.29 -10.56 12.45
N LYS A 54 1.59 -10.44 11.32
CA LYS A 54 1.35 -11.51 10.35
C LYS A 54 1.19 -10.91 8.97
N VAL A 55 1.77 -11.55 7.96
CA VAL A 55 1.55 -11.21 6.53
C VAL A 55 1.23 -12.50 5.78
N GLU A 56 0.17 -12.49 5.01
CA GLU A 56 -0.28 -13.64 4.22
C GLU A 56 -0.79 -13.21 2.85
N VAL A 57 -0.82 -14.15 1.92
CA VAL A 57 -1.48 -14.00 0.63
C VAL A 57 -2.59 -15.05 0.60
N ASP A 58 -3.81 -14.61 0.30
CA ASP A 58 -4.96 -15.49 0.28
C ASP A 58 -5.10 -16.29 -1.03
N GLY A 59 -6.16 -17.07 -1.16
CA GLY A 59 -6.38 -17.95 -2.32
C GLY A 59 -6.71 -17.18 -3.62
N LEU A 60 -7.11 -15.91 -3.54
CA LEU A 60 -7.37 -15.05 -4.69
C LEU A 60 -6.08 -14.31 -5.13
N GLY A 61 -5.19 -14.05 -4.20
CA GLY A 61 -3.96 -13.30 -4.42
C GLY A 61 -3.87 -12.00 -3.61
N ASN A 62 -4.89 -11.65 -2.81
CA ASN A 62 -4.83 -10.48 -1.96
C ASN A 62 -3.71 -10.63 -0.94
N VAL A 63 -2.90 -9.58 -0.75
CA VAL A 63 -1.90 -9.53 0.31
C VAL A 63 -2.51 -8.88 1.55
N ILE A 64 -2.40 -9.55 2.69
CA ILE A 64 -3.04 -9.15 3.93
C ILE A 64 -1.99 -9.02 5.03
N GLY A 65 -1.86 -7.82 5.58
CA GLY A 65 -1.02 -7.53 6.74
C GLY A 65 -1.85 -7.28 8.00
N TRP A 66 -1.44 -7.87 9.11
CA TRP A 66 -2.10 -7.74 10.40
C TRP A 66 -1.18 -7.05 11.41
N MET A 67 -1.72 -6.12 12.20
CA MET A 67 -0.99 -5.44 13.25
C MET A 67 -1.87 -5.17 14.47
N GLY A 68 -1.38 -5.53 15.68
CA GLY A 68 -2.09 -5.40 16.93
C GLY A 68 -2.84 -6.67 17.34
N GLU A 69 -3.42 -6.65 18.53
CA GLU A 69 -4.07 -7.80 19.17
C GLU A 69 -5.48 -7.43 19.63
N GLY A 70 -6.46 -8.24 19.24
CA GLY A 70 -7.84 -8.07 19.69
C GLY A 70 -8.86 -8.74 18.77
N ASP A 71 -10.11 -8.75 19.23
CA ASP A 71 -11.23 -9.38 18.52
C ASP A 71 -11.90 -8.43 17.51
N LYS A 72 -11.66 -7.12 17.64
CA LYS A 72 -12.22 -6.10 16.74
C LYS A 72 -11.24 -5.80 15.63
N ILE A 73 -11.72 -5.74 14.40
CA ILE A 73 -10.91 -5.49 13.21
C ILE A 73 -11.24 -4.11 12.65
N ILE A 74 -10.20 -3.34 12.36
CA ILE A 74 -10.28 -2.18 11.47
C ILE A 74 -9.58 -2.59 10.18
N ALA A 75 -10.34 -2.67 9.10
CA ALA A 75 -9.81 -2.99 7.77
C ALA A 75 -9.53 -1.70 6.99
N ILE A 76 -8.38 -1.65 6.36
CA ILE A 76 -7.97 -0.62 5.40
C ILE A 76 -7.68 -1.37 4.11
N ASP A 77 -8.43 -1.08 3.07
CA ASP A 77 -8.30 -1.71 1.77
C ASP A 77 -7.73 -0.71 0.76
N SER A 78 -6.81 -1.19 -0.08
CA SER A 78 -6.25 -0.46 -1.19
C SER A 78 -6.00 -1.48 -2.31
N HIS A 79 -6.67 -1.32 -3.46
CA HIS A 79 -6.37 -2.21 -4.58
C HIS A 79 -4.95 -1.97 -5.12
N ILE A 80 -4.37 -3.00 -5.69
CA ILE A 80 -2.99 -3.02 -6.13
C ILE A 80 -2.83 -3.37 -7.61
N ASP A 81 -3.93 -3.73 -8.25
CA ASP A 81 -3.99 -3.79 -9.69
C ASP A 81 -4.16 -2.38 -10.30
N THR A 82 -3.80 -2.26 -11.55
CA THR A 82 -3.87 -1.02 -12.31
C THR A 82 -4.47 -1.27 -13.68
N VAL A 83 -5.14 -0.28 -14.25
CA VAL A 83 -5.48 -0.33 -15.67
C VAL A 83 -4.21 -0.24 -16.53
N GLY A 84 -4.26 -0.82 -17.72
CA GLY A 84 -3.18 -0.74 -18.69
C GLY A 84 -2.79 0.71 -19.04
N ILE A 85 -1.56 0.89 -19.55
CA ILE A 85 -1.03 2.23 -19.90
C ILE A 85 -1.71 2.87 -21.12
N GLY A 86 -2.47 2.10 -21.89
CA GLY A 86 -3.06 2.58 -23.13
C GLY A 86 -2.00 2.98 -24.17
N ASN A 87 -2.22 4.12 -24.86
CA ASN A 87 -1.22 4.59 -25.81
C ASN A 87 -0.02 5.21 -25.10
N ARG A 88 1.16 4.60 -25.28
CA ARG A 88 2.46 5.06 -24.71
C ARG A 88 2.78 6.51 -25.05
N GLU A 89 2.36 6.99 -26.22
CA GLU A 89 2.61 8.36 -26.67
C GLU A 89 1.90 9.43 -25.83
N ASN A 90 0.88 9.04 -25.05
CA ASN A 90 0.19 9.96 -24.13
C ASN A 90 0.96 10.20 -22.83
N TRP A 91 2.05 9.47 -22.59
CA TRP A 91 2.83 9.56 -21.37
C TRP A 91 4.06 10.44 -21.61
N THR A 92 4.30 11.38 -20.67
CA THR A 92 5.46 12.30 -20.74
C THR A 92 6.76 11.63 -20.27
N ALA A 93 6.67 10.52 -19.53
CA ALA A 93 7.78 9.68 -19.12
C ALA A 93 7.38 8.21 -19.28
N ASP A 94 8.30 7.28 -19.01
CA ASP A 94 7.93 5.87 -18.94
C ASP A 94 6.95 5.64 -17.79
N PRO A 95 5.79 5.00 -18.00
CA PRO A 95 4.77 4.83 -16.97
C PRO A 95 5.18 3.92 -15.83
N TYR A 96 6.14 3.01 -16.02
CA TYR A 96 6.61 2.08 -15.01
C TYR A 96 7.98 2.47 -14.43
N GLU A 97 8.86 3.11 -15.21
CA GLU A 97 10.04 3.77 -14.68
C GLU A 97 9.68 5.02 -13.91
N GLY A 98 8.77 5.81 -14.46
CA GLY A 98 8.31 7.06 -13.88
C GLY A 98 9.43 8.04 -13.54
N TYR A 99 9.13 9.00 -12.71
CA TYR A 99 10.11 9.89 -12.07
C TYR A 99 9.59 10.40 -10.73
N GLU A 100 10.49 10.94 -9.92
CA GLU A 100 10.13 11.62 -8.68
C GLU A 100 10.78 13.01 -8.61
N THR A 101 10.10 13.90 -7.89
CA THR A 101 10.61 15.20 -7.44
C THR A 101 10.29 15.34 -5.95
N ASP A 102 10.65 16.48 -5.36
CA ASP A 102 10.29 16.74 -3.95
C ASP A 102 8.76 16.76 -3.70
N GLU A 103 7.95 16.95 -4.74
CA GLU A 103 6.50 17.14 -4.66
C GLU A 103 5.68 16.09 -5.40
N ILE A 104 6.26 15.37 -6.37
CA ILE A 104 5.52 14.51 -7.29
C ILE A 104 6.21 13.17 -7.43
N ILE A 105 5.42 12.09 -7.39
CA ILE A 105 5.77 10.76 -7.89
C ILE A 105 4.89 10.52 -9.11
N TYR A 106 5.51 10.25 -10.25
CA TYR A 106 4.84 10.05 -11.53
C TYR A 106 5.03 8.61 -12.00
N GLY A 107 3.92 7.95 -12.32
CA GLY A 107 3.89 6.59 -12.86
C GLY A 107 2.50 5.99 -12.81
N ARG A 108 2.29 4.85 -13.48
CA ARG A 108 1.05 4.09 -13.43
C ARG A 108 0.85 3.57 -11.99
N GLY A 109 -0.36 3.64 -11.47
CA GLY A 109 -0.67 3.23 -10.08
C GLY A 109 -0.35 4.28 -9.01
N GLY A 110 0.46 5.31 -9.32
CA GLY A 110 0.93 6.28 -8.33
C GLY A 110 -0.19 7.03 -7.57
N SER A 111 -1.34 7.22 -8.19
CA SER A 111 -2.54 7.82 -7.59
C SER A 111 -3.64 6.80 -7.37
N ASP A 112 -3.85 5.89 -8.29
CA ASP A 112 -4.90 4.89 -8.31
C ASP A 112 -4.30 3.49 -8.48
N GLN A 113 -4.15 2.69 -7.34
CA GLN A 113 -4.13 3.34 -6.01
C GLN A 113 -2.96 2.81 -5.15
N GLU A 114 -1.82 2.51 -5.74
CA GLU A 114 -0.61 2.07 -5.02
C GLU A 114 -0.14 3.13 -4.00
N GLY A 115 -0.39 4.42 -4.29
CA GLY A 115 -0.15 5.49 -3.32
C GLY A 115 -0.97 5.33 -2.05
N GLY A 116 -2.22 4.86 -2.17
CA GLY A 116 -3.08 4.50 -1.04
C GLY A 116 -2.51 3.33 -0.24
N MET A 117 -2.00 2.30 -0.94
CA MET A 117 -1.36 1.13 -0.31
C MET A 117 -0.11 1.53 0.48
N ALA A 118 0.75 2.37 -0.10
CA ALA A 118 1.93 2.89 0.60
C ALA A 118 1.55 3.67 1.86
N ALA A 119 0.55 4.56 1.75
CA ALA A 119 0.05 5.34 2.88
C ALA A 119 -0.57 4.46 3.97
N ALA A 120 -1.33 3.42 3.62
CA ALA A 120 -1.93 2.48 4.56
C ALA A 120 -0.85 1.68 5.30
N ALA A 121 0.11 1.10 4.58
CA ALA A 121 1.18 0.28 5.15
C ALA A 121 1.99 1.07 6.19
N TYR A 122 2.44 2.25 5.85
CA TYR A 122 3.23 3.10 6.75
C TYR A 122 2.39 3.78 7.81
N GLY A 123 1.13 4.14 7.51
CA GLY A 123 0.20 4.70 8.49
C GLY A 123 -0.02 3.77 9.68
N VAL A 124 -0.21 2.48 9.41
CA VAL A 124 -0.38 1.47 10.46
C VAL A 124 0.92 1.21 11.21
N ARG A 125 2.07 1.23 10.54
CA ARG A 125 3.39 1.18 11.20
C ARG A 125 3.57 2.37 12.16
N ILE A 126 3.25 3.58 11.74
CA ILE A 126 3.30 4.78 12.58
C ILE A 126 2.36 4.65 13.78
N MET A 127 1.16 4.09 13.58
CA MET A 127 0.25 3.82 14.70
C MET A 127 0.87 2.89 15.74
N LYS A 128 1.58 1.84 15.30
CA LYS A 128 2.31 0.92 16.20
C LYS A 128 3.40 1.66 16.96
N ASP A 129 4.25 2.41 16.27
CA ASP A 129 5.38 3.13 16.85
C ASP A 129 4.95 4.16 17.91
N LEU A 130 3.81 4.80 17.69
CA LEU A 130 3.27 5.81 18.59
C LEU A 130 2.29 5.26 19.64
N GLY A 131 2.07 3.93 19.67
CA GLY A 131 1.12 3.30 20.60
C GLY A 131 -0.32 3.74 20.39
N LEU A 132 -0.72 3.99 19.14
CA LEU A 132 -2.06 4.49 18.77
C LEU A 132 -3.04 3.37 18.37
N ILE A 133 -2.59 2.12 18.28
CA ILE A 133 -3.49 0.99 18.04
C ILE A 133 -4.37 0.81 19.28
N PRO A 134 -5.70 0.91 19.16
CA PRO A 134 -6.59 0.84 20.33
C PRO A 134 -6.56 -0.56 20.96
N THR A 135 -6.59 -0.62 22.28
CA THR A 135 -6.68 -1.91 23.00
C THR A 135 -7.92 -2.69 22.57
N GLY A 136 -7.74 -3.98 22.29
CA GLY A 136 -8.82 -4.87 21.82
C GLY A 136 -9.10 -4.77 20.32
N TYR A 137 -8.29 -4.01 19.57
CA TYR A 137 -8.34 -3.93 18.12
C TYR A 137 -7.08 -4.49 17.48
N LYS A 138 -7.25 -5.07 16.31
CA LYS A 138 -6.19 -5.30 15.34
C LYS A 138 -6.53 -4.59 14.04
N ILE A 139 -5.51 -4.17 13.33
CA ILE A 139 -5.66 -3.50 12.03
C ILE A 139 -5.28 -4.50 10.95
N MET A 140 -6.12 -4.59 9.93
CA MET A 140 -5.91 -5.37 8.73
C MET A 140 -5.68 -4.40 7.56
N VAL A 141 -4.52 -4.50 6.94
CA VAL A 141 -4.24 -3.81 5.68
C VAL A 141 -4.35 -4.85 4.58
N VAL A 142 -5.15 -4.56 3.58
CA VAL A 142 -5.39 -5.42 2.43
C VAL A 142 -4.90 -4.72 1.17
N GLY A 143 -4.03 -5.38 0.42
CA GLY A 143 -3.76 -5.06 -0.97
C GLY A 143 -4.63 -5.98 -1.82
N SER A 144 -5.77 -5.48 -2.27
CA SER A 144 -6.75 -6.25 -3.03
C SER A 144 -6.40 -6.31 -4.51
N VAL A 145 -6.67 -7.45 -5.14
CA VAL A 145 -6.45 -7.71 -6.57
C VAL A 145 -7.74 -7.55 -7.35
N GLN A 146 -7.64 -7.31 -8.67
CA GLN A 146 -8.76 -7.34 -9.63
C GLN A 146 -9.89 -6.33 -9.34
N GLU A 147 -9.59 -5.18 -8.78
CA GLU A 147 -10.57 -4.13 -8.54
C GLU A 147 -11.00 -3.48 -9.85
N GLU A 148 -10.05 -3.17 -10.72
CA GLU A 148 -10.24 -2.43 -11.97
C GLU A 148 -11.14 -3.19 -12.98
N ASP A 149 -11.13 -4.51 -12.93
CA ASP A 149 -12.02 -5.39 -13.73
C ASP A 149 -13.30 -5.78 -12.96
N CYS A 150 -13.47 -5.28 -11.73
CA CYS A 150 -14.61 -5.59 -10.84
C CYS A 150 -14.75 -7.07 -10.46
N ASP A 151 -13.76 -7.90 -10.70
CA ASP A 151 -13.81 -9.35 -10.43
C ASP A 151 -13.41 -9.70 -8.99
N GLY A 152 -12.56 -8.90 -8.37
CA GLY A 152 -12.10 -9.08 -6.98
C GLY A 152 -13.21 -8.99 -5.93
N MET A 153 -14.34 -8.37 -6.25
CA MET A 153 -15.48 -8.21 -5.33
C MET A 153 -16.38 -9.44 -5.25
N CYS A 154 -16.09 -10.51 -5.99
CA CYS A 154 -16.92 -11.71 -6.04
C CYS A 154 -16.57 -12.77 -4.97
N TRP A 155 -15.66 -12.43 -4.04
CA TRP A 155 -15.10 -13.39 -3.06
C TRP A 155 -15.28 -12.94 -1.61
#